data_8d3313d298c17d32be3ac6b6fcaf68d2
#
_entry.id   8d3313d298c17d32be3ac6b6fcaf68d2
#
_cell.length_a   1.000
_cell.length_b   1.000
_cell.length_c   1.000
_cell.angle_alpha   90.00
_cell.angle_beta   90.00
_cell.angle_gamma   90.00
#
_symmetry.space_group_name_H-M   'P 1'
#
loop_
_entity.id
_entity.type
_entity.pdbx_description
1 polymer ?
#
loop_
_entity_poly.entity_id
_entity_poly.type
_entity_poly.pdbx_seq_one_letter_code
_entity_poly.pdbx_strand_id
1 'polypeptide(L)'
;MQRTIHEAGMISAAKEAGVESPFVYFLSPPRATIVMEYVAGTRMKDAVSEGGTAEASELFRKLGASVAKLHRAGIMHGDLTTANVIIREGRLVFIDFGLSVHSTRVEDFGVDLRLIKETITGAHAQLAAKATVALFDGYRDTVGEKASEAAFRQLREIERRGRYARVE
;
A
#
# COMPACT_ATOMS: atom_id res chain seq x y z
N MET A 1 14.11 -1.62 20.04
CA MET A 1 13.77 -3.03 20.31
C MET A 1 12.34 -3.38 19.86
N GLN A 2 11.29 -2.72 20.35
CA GLN A 2 9.90 -2.98 19.95
C GLN A 2 9.63 -2.77 18.46
N ARG A 3 10.15 -1.70 17.85
CA ARG A 3 9.90 -1.37 16.43
C ARG A 3 10.40 -2.47 15.48
N THR A 4 11.56 -3.04 15.73
CA THR A 4 12.16 -4.10 14.89
C THR A 4 11.35 -5.39 14.93
N ILE A 5 10.88 -5.78 16.13
CA ILE A 5 10.00 -6.95 16.29
C ILE A 5 8.66 -6.72 15.61
N HIS A 6 8.11 -5.52 15.78
CA HIS A 6 6.86 -5.13 15.18
C HIS A 6 6.92 -5.20 13.64
N GLU A 7 7.91 -4.57 13.02
CA GLU A 7 8.11 -4.58 11.57
C GLU A 7 8.26 -5.99 11.01
N ALA A 8 9.09 -6.84 11.64
CA ALA A 8 9.22 -8.24 11.24
C ALA A 8 7.90 -9.02 11.34
N GLY A 9 7.11 -8.75 12.37
CA GLY A 9 5.78 -9.32 12.54
C GLY A 9 4.81 -8.87 11.45
N MET A 10 4.82 -7.58 11.09
CA MET A 10 3.95 -7.05 10.04
C MET A 10 4.32 -7.58 8.64
N ILE A 11 5.62 -7.75 8.34
CA ILE A 11 6.09 -8.43 7.12
C ILE A 11 5.51 -9.84 7.01
N SER A 12 5.54 -10.60 8.11
CA SER A 12 4.98 -11.97 8.14
C SER A 12 3.45 -11.97 8.00
N ALA A 13 2.77 -11.07 8.70
CA ALA A 13 1.31 -10.94 8.66
C ALA A 13 0.81 -10.54 7.25
N ALA A 14 1.53 -9.67 6.54
CA ALA A 14 1.23 -9.32 5.16
C ALA A 14 1.32 -10.55 4.23
N LYS A 15 2.32 -11.40 4.42
CA LYS A 15 2.49 -12.64 3.67
C LYS A 15 1.34 -13.62 3.93
N GLU A 16 0.93 -13.77 5.18
CA GLU A 16 -0.23 -14.60 5.58
C GLU A 16 -1.55 -14.06 4.99
N ALA A 17 -1.66 -12.74 4.83
CA ALA A 17 -2.78 -12.09 4.14
C ALA A 17 -2.78 -12.31 2.60
N GLY A 18 -1.76 -12.97 2.05
CA GLY A 18 -1.61 -13.21 0.61
C GLY A 18 -1.08 -12.00 -0.15
N VAL A 19 -0.30 -11.15 0.52
CA VAL A 19 0.46 -10.05 -0.07
C VAL A 19 1.94 -10.39 0.01
N GLU A 20 2.63 -10.37 -1.14
CA GLU A 20 4.06 -10.68 -1.14
C GLU A 20 4.86 -9.60 -0.40
N SER A 21 5.76 -10.06 0.45
CA SER A 21 6.69 -9.27 1.25
C SER A 21 8.02 -10.02 1.38
N PRO A 22 9.15 -9.37 1.74
CA PRO A 22 10.43 -10.05 1.89
C PRO A 22 10.39 -11.18 2.92
N PHE A 23 11.23 -12.19 2.74
CA PHE A 23 11.50 -13.15 3.81
C PHE A 23 12.38 -12.52 4.88
N VAL A 24 12.01 -12.68 6.16
CA VAL A 24 12.86 -12.31 7.28
C VAL A 24 13.73 -13.50 7.63
N TYR A 25 15.03 -13.40 7.41
CA TYR A 25 16.01 -14.48 7.69
C TYR A 25 16.49 -14.44 9.13
N PHE A 26 16.67 -13.24 9.69
CA PHE A 26 17.19 -13.09 11.03
C PHE A 26 16.71 -11.78 11.66
N LEU A 27 16.43 -11.85 12.96
CA LEU A 27 16.00 -10.72 13.77
C LEU A 27 16.89 -10.60 15.02
N SER A 28 17.49 -9.44 15.21
CA SER A 28 18.24 -9.13 16.43
C SER A 28 17.67 -7.88 17.12
N PRO A 29 16.67 -8.03 18.00
CA PRO A 29 16.08 -6.90 18.70
C PRO A 29 17.08 -6.05 19.51
N PRO A 30 18.08 -6.64 20.21
CA PRO A 30 19.08 -5.83 20.94
C PRO A 30 19.92 -4.93 20.03
N ARG A 31 20.15 -5.35 18.78
CA ARG A 31 20.89 -4.59 17.77
C ARG A 31 20.02 -3.77 16.84
N ALA A 32 18.69 -3.76 17.06
CA ALA A 32 17.70 -3.15 16.18
C ALA A 32 17.91 -3.52 14.69
N THR A 33 18.21 -4.81 14.41
CA THR A 33 18.58 -5.29 13.08
C THR A 33 17.59 -6.35 12.60
N ILE A 34 17.14 -6.20 11.35
CA ILE A 34 16.42 -7.20 10.58
C ILE A 34 17.29 -7.56 9.38
N VAL A 35 17.56 -8.86 9.18
CA VAL A 35 18.17 -9.37 7.96
C VAL A 35 17.05 -10.02 7.15
N MET A 36 16.79 -9.51 5.97
CA MET A 36 15.70 -9.94 5.13
C MET A 36 16.13 -10.16 3.69
N GLU A 37 15.26 -10.79 2.92
CA GLU A 37 15.42 -11.00 1.50
C GLU A 37 15.70 -9.67 0.76
N TYR A 38 16.71 -9.68 -0.08
CA TYR A 38 16.88 -8.64 -1.09
C TYR A 38 15.92 -8.94 -2.25
N VAL A 39 14.91 -8.11 -2.41
CA VAL A 39 13.92 -8.26 -3.48
C VAL A 39 14.51 -7.68 -4.78
N ALA A 40 14.98 -8.56 -5.67
CA ALA A 40 15.42 -8.15 -6.99
C ALA A 40 14.19 -7.81 -7.86
N GLY A 41 14.18 -6.60 -8.45
CA GLY A 41 13.07 -6.13 -9.29
C GLY A 41 13.12 -4.62 -9.50
N THR A 42 12.13 -4.09 -10.20
CA THR A 42 11.98 -2.65 -10.47
C THR A 42 10.99 -2.05 -9.48
N ARG A 43 11.28 -0.88 -8.92
CA ARG A 43 10.29 -0.17 -8.10
C ARG A 43 9.09 0.21 -8.96
N MET A 44 7.89 0.04 -8.43
CA MET A 44 6.67 0.39 -9.15
C MET A 44 6.65 1.85 -9.60
N LYS A 45 7.21 2.76 -8.80
CA LYS A 45 7.38 4.17 -9.16
C LYS A 45 8.10 4.34 -10.50
N ASP A 46 9.19 3.62 -10.71
CA ASP A 46 10.02 3.74 -11.90
C ASP A 46 9.35 3.05 -13.09
N ALA A 47 8.82 1.85 -12.90
CA ALA A 47 8.10 1.10 -13.92
C ALA A 47 6.88 1.84 -14.47
N VAL A 48 6.12 2.54 -13.61
CA VAL A 48 4.97 3.36 -14.04
C VAL A 48 5.40 4.58 -14.84
N SER A 49 6.59 5.14 -14.55
CA SER A 49 7.12 6.29 -15.26
C SER A 49 7.66 5.93 -16.64
N GLU A 50 8.15 4.71 -16.81
CA GLU A 50 8.75 4.19 -18.05
C GLU A 50 7.75 3.43 -18.95
N GLY A 51 6.67 2.92 -18.34
CA GLY A 51 5.69 2.04 -19.00
C GLY A 51 4.57 2.78 -19.74
N GLY A 52 3.82 2.02 -20.53
CA GLY A 52 2.61 2.49 -21.20
C GLY A 52 1.41 2.65 -20.25
N THR A 53 0.43 3.46 -20.66
CA THR A 53 -0.78 3.74 -19.86
C THR A 53 -1.57 2.48 -19.49
N ALA A 54 -1.64 1.48 -20.39
CA ALA A 54 -2.36 0.24 -20.16
C ALA A 54 -1.66 -0.63 -19.09
N GLU A 55 -0.33 -0.76 -19.18
CA GLU A 55 0.50 -1.49 -18.20
C GLU A 55 0.43 -0.84 -16.83
N ALA A 56 0.52 0.49 -16.77
CA ALA A 56 0.37 1.24 -15.53
C ALA A 56 -1.00 1.01 -14.89
N SER A 57 -2.09 1.01 -15.66
CA SER A 57 -3.43 0.75 -15.14
C SER A 57 -3.55 -0.65 -14.54
N GLU A 58 -2.97 -1.66 -15.18
CA GLU A 58 -2.97 -3.03 -14.65
C GLU A 58 -2.16 -3.14 -13.34
N LEU A 59 -1.01 -2.44 -13.25
CA LEU A 59 -0.22 -2.37 -12.01
C LEU A 59 -1.02 -1.73 -10.87
N PHE A 60 -1.73 -0.64 -11.13
CA PHE A 60 -2.56 0.00 -10.11
C PHE A 60 -3.77 -0.85 -9.70
N ARG A 61 -4.36 -1.61 -10.62
CA ARG A 61 -5.41 -2.59 -10.29
C ARG A 61 -4.88 -3.68 -9.35
N LYS A 62 -3.72 -4.26 -9.65
CA LYS A 62 -3.04 -5.25 -8.79
C LYS A 62 -2.67 -4.64 -7.43
N LEU A 63 -2.22 -3.38 -7.40
CA LEU A 63 -1.93 -2.66 -6.17
C LEU A 63 -3.19 -2.54 -5.31
N GLY A 64 -4.30 -2.10 -5.89
CA GLY A 64 -5.59 -2.00 -5.20
C GLY A 64 -6.04 -3.33 -4.61
N ALA A 65 -5.93 -4.42 -5.37
CA ALA A 65 -6.25 -5.76 -4.89
C ALA A 65 -5.35 -6.20 -3.71
N SER A 66 -4.05 -5.87 -3.75
CA SER A 66 -3.12 -6.20 -2.66
C SER A 66 -3.40 -5.38 -1.40
N VAL A 67 -3.67 -4.09 -1.54
CA VAL A 67 -4.07 -3.20 -0.41
C VAL A 67 -5.37 -3.69 0.22
N ALA A 68 -6.34 -4.11 -0.59
CA ALA A 68 -7.59 -4.68 -0.10
C ALA A 68 -7.38 -5.97 0.72
N LYS A 69 -6.41 -6.81 0.34
CA LYS A 69 -6.05 -8.02 1.12
C LYS A 69 -5.45 -7.64 2.48
N LEU A 70 -4.55 -6.65 2.53
CA LEU A 70 -4.01 -6.12 3.79
C LEU A 70 -5.12 -5.62 4.70
N HIS A 71 -5.99 -4.75 4.18
CA HIS A 71 -7.10 -4.18 4.96
C HIS A 71 -8.09 -5.25 5.44
N ARG A 72 -8.39 -6.26 4.62
CA ARG A 72 -9.24 -7.40 5.01
C ARG A 72 -8.62 -8.21 6.15
N ALA A 73 -7.28 -8.29 6.21
CA ALA A 73 -6.54 -8.92 7.30
C ALA A 73 -6.34 -7.99 8.51
N GLY A 74 -6.90 -6.78 8.48
CA GLY A 74 -6.74 -5.80 9.56
C GLY A 74 -5.34 -5.19 9.62
N ILE A 75 -4.68 -5.01 8.47
CA ILE A 75 -3.35 -4.41 8.36
C ILE A 75 -3.45 -3.08 7.61
N MET A 76 -3.12 -1.98 8.28
CA MET A 76 -2.82 -0.69 7.68
C MET A 76 -1.32 -0.63 7.40
N HIS A 77 -0.91 -0.26 6.18
CA HIS A 77 0.51 -0.18 5.82
C HIS A 77 1.20 1.04 6.44
N GLY A 78 0.53 2.17 6.44
CA GLY A 78 0.98 3.40 7.09
C GLY A 78 1.96 4.25 6.28
N ASP A 79 2.63 3.67 5.27
CA ASP A 79 3.51 4.37 4.31
C ASP A 79 3.31 3.84 2.89
N LEU A 80 2.06 3.80 2.45
CA LEU A 80 1.67 3.19 1.19
C LEU A 80 2.00 4.12 0.02
N THR A 81 3.12 3.84 -0.66
CA THR A 81 3.59 4.58 -1.84
C THR A 81 4.05 3.62 -2.94
N THR A 82 4.13 4.10 -4.19
CA THR A 82 4.68 3.30 -5.30
C THR A 82 6.19 3.06 -5.19
N ALA A 83 6.89 3.79 -4.32
CA ALA A 83 8.30 3.57 -4.02
C ALA A 83 8.52 2.37 -3.08
N ASN A 84 7.51 2.02 -2.26
CA ASN A 84 7.54 0.92 -1.31
C ASN A 84 6.95 -0.39 -1.88
N VAL A 85 6.82 -0.46 -3.21
CA VAL A 85 6.39 -1.66 -3.95
C VAL A 85 7.42 -1.98 -5.02
N ILE A 86 7.90 -3.22 -5.04
CA ILE A 86 8.83 -3.75 -6.05
C ILE A 86 8.06 -4.70 -6.96
N ILE A 87 8.27 -4.58 -8.27
CA ILE A 87 7.74 -5.50 -9.26
C ILE A 87 8.80 -6.58 -9.51
N ARG A 88 8.45 -7.82 -9.17
CA ARG A 88 9.26 -9.01 -9.39
C ARG A 88 8.46 -10.01 -10.22
N GLU A 89 8.89 -10.27 -11.44
CA GLU A 89 8.20 -11.23 -12.34
C GLU A 89 6.69 -10.97 -12.47
N GLY A 90 6.31 -9.68 -12.61
CA GLY A 90 4.92 -9.25 -12.74
C GLY A 90 4.07 -9.29 -11.45
N ARG A 91 4.68 -9.66 -10.31
CA ARG A 91 4.07 -9.65 -8.98
C ARG A 91 4.52 -8.43 -8.18
N LEU A 92 3.65 -7.96 -7.30
CA LEU A 92 3.93 -6.80 -6.44
C LEU A 92 4.43 -7.29 -5.07
N VAL A 93 5.65 -6.92 -4.70
CA VAL A 93 6.25 -7.20 -3.40
C VAL A 93 6.28 -5.92 -2.59
N PHE A 94 5.57 -5.90 -1.47
CA PHE A 94 5.51 -4.75 -0.57
C PHE A 94 6.69 -4.77 0.39
N ILE A 95 7.30 -3.61 0.58
CA ILE A 95 8.45 -3.41 1.46
C ILE A 95 8.17 -2.28 2.46
N ASP A 96 8.98 -2.19 3.50
CA ASP A 96 8.92 -1.14 4.53
C ASP A 96 7.59 -1.10 5.31
N PHE A 97 7.44 -2.08 6.19
CA PHE A 97 6.30 -2.17 7.12
C PHE A 97 6.54 -1.46 8.46
N GLY A 98 7.55 -0.59 8.54
CA GLY A 98 7.95 0.08 9.78
C GLY A 98 6.90 1.01 10.39
N LEU A 99 5.93 1.48 9.62
CA LEU A 99 4.79 2.31 10.08
C LEU A 99 3.45 1.55 10.06
N SER A 100 3.47 0.26 9.70
CA SER A 100 2.26 -0.55 9.64
C SER A 100 1.68 -0.81 11.03
N VAL A 101 0.38 -0.96 11.10
CA VAL A 101 -0.32 -1.29 12.35
C VAL A 101 -1.46 -2.28 12.10
N HIS A 102 -1.76 -3.10 13.11
CA HIS A 102 -3.03 -3.82 13.13
C HIS A 102 -4.16 -2.86 13.47
N SER A 103 -5.19 -2.83 12.64
CA SER A 103 -6.39 -2.02 12.86
C SER A 103 -7.63 -2.69 12.30
N THR A 104 -8.75 -2.48 12.97
CA THR A 104 -10.09 -2.81 12.48
C THR A 104 -10.89 -1.56 12.10
N ARG A 105 -10.27 -0.38 12.21
CA ARG A 105 -10.91 0.91 11.95
C ARG A 105 -10.89 1.22 10.46
N VAL A 106 -12.04 1.42 9.88
CA VAL A 106 -12.18 1.79 8.46
C VAL A 106 -11.53 3.15 8.15
N GLU A 107 -11.43 4.03 9.15
CA GLU A 107 -10.73 5.32 9.02
C GLU A 107 -9.24 5.14 8.68
N ASP A 108 -8.56 4.18 9.33
CA ASP A 108 -7.15 3.88 9.09
C ASP A 108 -6.93 3.36 7.66
N PHE A 109 -7.87 2.57 7.13
CA PHE A 109 -7.86 2.15 5.73
C PHE A 109 -8.07 3.32 4.76
N GLY A 110 -8.89 4.29 5.15
CA GLY A 110 -9.04 5.56 4.42
C GLY A 110 -7.75 6.36 4.36
N VAL A 111 -6.92 6.32 5.41
CA VAL A 111 -5.58 6.97 5.44
C VAL A 111 -4.65 6.32 4.43
N ASP A 112 -4.54 4.98 4.39
CA ASP A 112 -3.72 4.27 3.41
C ASP A 112 -4.13 4.60 1.97
N LEU A 113 -5.44 4.58 1.69
CA LEU A 113 -5.98 4.93 0.38
C LEU A 113 -5.69 6.39 0.00
N ARG A 114 -5.66 7.29 0.98
CA ARG A 114 -5.26 8.69 0.77
C ARG A 114 -3.79 8.79 0.41
N LEU A 115 -2.90 8.13 1.16
CA LEU A 115 -1.45 8.16 0.92
C LEU A 115 -1.11 7.71 -0.50
N ILE A 116 -1.66 6.58 -0.94
CA ILE A 116 -1.40 6.10 -2.30
C ILE A 116 -2.02 7.02 -3.36
N LYS A 117 -3.20 7.58 -3.15
CA LYS A 117 -3.81 8.55 -4.08
C LYS A 117 -2.99 9.84 -4.17
N GLU A 118 -2.45 10.35 -3.07
CA GLU A 118 -1.53 11.50 -3.05
C GLU A 118 -0.24 11.17 -3.83
N THR A 119 0.31 9.97 -3.66
CA THR A 119 1.47 9.49 -4.44
C THR A 119 1.16 9.44 -5.93
N ILE A 120 0.01 8.90 -6.32
CA ILE A 120 -0.44 8.85 -7.73
C ILE A 120 -0.54 10.27 -8.30
N THR A 121 -1.16 11.17 -7.57
CA THR A 121 -1.37 12.56 -8.03
C THR A 121 -0.05 13.34 -8.12
N GLY A 122 0.89 13.13 -7.19
CA GLY A 122 2.16 13.83 -7.17
C GLY A 122 3.20 13.24 -8.11
N ALA A 123 3.41 11.91 -8.08
CA ALA A 123 4.47 11.27 -8.84
C ALA A 123 4.04 10.81 -10.25
N HIS A 124 2.73 10.63 -10.48
CA HIS A 124 2.17 10.07 -11.72
C HIS A 124 1.02 10.93 -12.27
N ALA A 125 1.16 12.25 -12.22
CA ALA A 125 0.09 13.23 -12.52
C ALA A 125 -0.61 12.99 -13.87
N GLN A 126 0.14 12.64 -14.93
CA GLN A 126 -0.42 12.40 -16.27
C GLN A 126 -1.34 11.17 -16.33
N LEU A 127 -1.16 10.22 -15.42
CA LEU A 127 -1.93 8.98 -15.33
C LEU A 127 -2.94 8.99 -14.18
N ALA A 128 -2.95 10.05 -13.36
CA ALA A 128 -3.61 10.08 -12.06
C ALA A 128 -5.08 9.63 -12.09
N ALA A 129 -5.85 10.12 -13.05
CA ALA A 129 -7.26 9.76 -13.16
C ALA A 129 -7.45 8.25 -13.44
N LYS A 130 -6.76 7.71 -14.46
CA LYS A 130 -6.85 6.30 -14.84
C LYS A 130 -6.28 5.38 -13.77
N ALA A 131 -5.14 5.74 -13.20
CA ALA A 131 -4.48 4.99 -12.13
C ALA A 131 -5.36 4.89 -10.87
N THR A 132 -6.01 6.00 -10.48
CA THR A 132 -6.91 6.02 -9.31
C THR A 132 -8.15 5.15 -9.55
N VAL A 133 -8.75 5.20 -10.74
CA VAL A 133 -9.88 4.32 -11.10
C VAL A 133 -9.45 2.86 -11.03
N ALA A 134 -8.35 2.50 -11.68
CA ALA A 134 -7.86 1.12 -11.67
C ALA A 134 -7.53 0.59 -10.27
N LEU A 135 -6.91 1.43 -9.42
CA LEU A 135 -6.64 1.12 -8.02
C LEU A 135 -7.94 0.80 -7.26
N PHE A 136 -8.96 1.66 -7.39
CA PHE A 136 -10.22 1.50 -6.67
C PHE A 136 -11.04 0.31 -7.19
N ASP A 137 -10.97 0.02 -8.48
CA ASP A 137 -11.61 -1.16 -9.06
C ASP A 137 -10.96 -2.44 -8.50
N GLY A 138 -9.62 -2.54 -8.49
CA GLY A 138 -8.92 -3.68 -7.91
C GLY A 138 -9.19 -3.86 -6.41
N TYR A 139 -9.31 -2.75 -5.68
CA TYR A 139 -9.69 -2.77 -4.26
C TYR A 139 -11.11 -3.31 -4.09
N ARG A 140 -12.09 -2.75 -4.82
CA ARG A 140 -13.51 -3.15 -4.77
C ARG A 140 -13.71 -4.61 -5.15
N ASP A 141 -13.09 -5.07 -6.22
CA ASP A 141 -13.19 -6.45 -6.69
C ASP A 141 -12.71 -7.46 -5.63
N THR A 142 -11.83 -7.03 -4.73
CA THR A 142 -11.23 -7.89 -3.69
C THR A 142 -12.02 -7.93 -2.39
N VAL A 143 -12.53 -6.78 -1.90
CA VAL A 143 -13.26 -6.71 -0.61
C VAL A 143 -14.77 -6.61 -0.77
N GLY A 144 -15.27 -6.42 -1.98
CA GLY A 144 -16.69 -6.24 -2.30
C GLY A 144 -17.18 -4.80 -2.10
N GLU A 145 -18.38 -4.52 -2.63
CA GLU A 145 -18.97 -3.18 -2.71
C GLU A 145 -19.12 -2.52 -1.33
N LYS A 146 -19.71 -3.23 -0.36
CA LYS A 146 -19.99 -2.67 0.97
C LYS A 146 -18.73 -2.22 1.71
N ALA A 147 -17.69 -3.05 1.71
CA ALA A 147 -16.44 -2.74 2.41
C ALA A 147 -15.65 -1.64 1.70
N SER A 148 -15.57 -1.69 0.37
CA SER A 148 -14.90 -0.68 -0.43
C SER A 148 -15.56 0.70 -0.28
N GLU A 149 -16.90 0.77 -0.35
CA GLU A 149 -17.62 2.04 -0.20
C GLU A 149 -17.41 2.66 1.20
N ALA A 150 -17.32 1.83 2.25
CA ALA A 150 -17.01 2.31 3.59
C ALA A 150 -15.61 2.96 3.64
N ALA A 151 -14.58 2.31 3.07
CA ALA A 151 -13.22 2.84 3.02
C ALA A 151 -13.12 4.10 2.15
N PHE A 152 -13.78 4.11 0.98
CA PHE A 152 -13.80 5.28 0.09
C PHE A 152 -14.53 6.48 0.70
N ARG A 153 -15.54 6.25 1.53
CA ARG A 153 -16.20 7.31 2.30
C ARG A 153 -15.24 7.95 3.28
N GLN A 154 -14.48 7.15 4.02
CA GLN A 154 -13.46 7.66 4.94
C GLN A 154 -12.37 8.45 4.20
N LEU A 155 -11.89 7.94 3.07
CA LEU A 155 -10.97 8.68 2.21
C LEU A 155 -11.52 10.08 1.87
N ARG A 156 -12.76 10.16 1.38
CA ARG A 156 -13.41 11.45 1.02
C ARG A 156 -13.54 12.40 2.22
N GLU A 157 -13.85 11.87 3.40
CA GLU A 157 -13.92 12.66 4.63
C GLU A 157 -12.56 13.22 5.06
N ILE A 158 -11.51 12.41 4.99
CA ILE A 158 -10.14 12.82 5.30
C ILE A 158 -9.68 13.92 4.31
N GLU A 159 -9.92 13.75 3.01
CA GLU A 159 -9.59 14.75 1.99
C GLU A 159 -10.34 16.07 2.20
N ARG A 160 -11.60 16.00 2.63
CA ARG A 160 -12.40 17.19 2.96
C ARG A 160 -11.79 17.94 4.14
N ARG A 161 -11.48 17.27 5.24
CA ARG A 161 -10.86 17.88 6.44
C ARG A 161 -9.51 18.54 6.12
N GLY A 162 -8.67 17.88 5.33
CA GLY A 162 -7.35 18.39 4.94
C GLY A 162 -7.40 19.65 4.06
N ARG A 163 -8.48 19.86 3.30
CA ARG A 163 -8.67 21.11 2.53
C ARG A 163 -8.99 22.31 3.41
N TYR A 164 -9.76 22.13 4.47
CA TYR A 164 -10.10 23.23 5.39
C TYR A 164 -8.93 23.62 6.30
N ALA A 165 -8.04 22.68 6.67
CA ALA A 165 -6.86 22.96 7.49
C ALA A 165 -5.76 23.77 6.76
N ARG A 166 -5.83 23.92 5.43
CA ARG A 166 -4.88 24.70 4.61
C ARG A 166 -5.33 26.14 4.33
N VAL A 167 -6.48 26.55 4.84
CA VAL A 167 -7.08 27.88 4.57
C VAL A 167 -6.91 28.84 5.78
N GLU A 168 -6.35 28.36 6.89
CA GLU A 168 -5.91 29.17 8.03
C GLU A 168 -4.38 29.36 7.98
#